data_10603460619da551d75013b8b63857f8
#
_entry.id   10603460619da551d75013b8b63857f8
#
_cell.length_a   1.000
_cell.length_b   1.000
_cell.length_c   1.000
_cell.angle_alpha   90.00
_cell.angle_beta   90.00
_cell.angle_gamma   90.00
#
_symmetry.space_group_name_H-M   'P 1'
#
loop_
_entity.id
_entity.type
_entity.pdbx_description
1 polymer ?
#
loop_
_entity_poly.entity_id
_entity_poly.type
_entity_poly.pdbx_seq_one_letter_code
_entity_poly.pdbx_strand_id
1 'polypeptide(L)'
;HHLWLRLAAMRPPYYAPGALWAAARMHPDAKNTAQAAAFAPEALRLADWLLADPRFQPLAGGMEKQIRAGARRFGAFYLMEAGEPRAALASYARSLTLSPADALQDWRRMLSALAGVLGLDALTGKARQLRRDRYKANVDREEPD
;
A
#
# COMPACT_ATOMS: atom_id res chain seq x y z
N HIS A 1 -6.59 -7.24 -7.42
CA HIS A 1 -5.25 -7.09 -8.03
C HIS A 1 -4.88 -8.28 -8.93
N HIS A 2 -5.28 -9.50 -8.58
CA HIS A 2 -4.98 -10.73 -9.33
C HIS A 2 -5.40 -10.65 -10.81
N LEU A 3 -6.60 -10.14 -11.11
CA LEU A 3 -7.07 -9.94 -12.49
C LEU A 3 -6.16 -9.00 -13.28
N TRP A 4 -5.79 -7.87 -12.69
CA TRP A 4 -4.95 -6.87 -13.37
C TRP A 4 -3.57 -7.39 -13.69
N LEU A 5 -2.96 -8.19 -12.81
CA LEU A 5 -1.69 -8.84 -13.09
C LEU A 5 -1.79 -9.83 -14.25
N ARG A 6 -2.87 -10.62 -14.31
CA ARG A 6 -3.12 -11.53 -15.45
C ARG A 6 -3.25 -10.78 -16.76
N LEU A 7 -3.99 -9.68 -16.78
CA LEU A 7 -4.15 -8.84 -17.98
C LEU A 7 -2.81 -8.21 -18.39
N ALA A 8 -2.02 -7.71 -17.44
CA ALA A 8 -0.71 -7.14 -17.70
C ALA A 8 0.31 -8.16 -18.24
N ALA A 9 0.19 -9.44 -17.85
CA ALA A 9 1.00 -10.52 -18.42
C ALA A 9 0.64 -10.86 -19.88
N MET A 10 -0.60 -10.54 -20.30
CA MET A 10 -1.05 -10.80 -21.69
C MET A 10 -0.70 -9.64 -22.63
N ARG A 11 -0.80 -8.40 -22.13
CA ARG A 11 -0.49 -7.19 -22.90
C ARG A 11 0.02 -6.07 -21.97
N PRO A 12 0.97 -5.24 -22.43
CA PRO A 12 1.42 -4.09 -21.65
C PRO A 12 0.25 -3.14 -21.37
N PRO A 13 0.16 -2.60 -20.13
CA PRO A 13 -0.88 -1.64 -19.78
C PRO A 13 -0.68 -0.34 -20.57
N TYR A 14 -1.79 0.22 -21.07
CA TYR A 14 -1.79 1.53 -21.72
C TYR A 14 -2.09 2.61 -20.68
N TYR A 15 -1.26 3.63 -20.64
CA TYR A 15 -1.48 4.82 -19.82
C TYR A 15 -2.11 5.93 -20.66
N ALA A 16 -3.34 6.35 -20.30
CA ALA A 16 -4.05 7.47 -20.94
C ALA A 16 -4.00 8.71 -20.02
N PRO A 17 -3.11 9.67 -20.27
CA PRO A 17 -3.02 10.88 -19.46
C PRO A 17 -4.17 11.84 -19.75
N GLY A 18 -4.51 12.69 -18.78
CA GLY A 18 -5.37 13.87 -18.98
C GLY A 18 -6.88 13.62 -18.92
N ALA A 19 -7.34 12.40 -18.62
CA ALA A 19 -8.75 12.11 -18.44
C ALA A 19 -9.05 11.46 -17.08
N LEU A 20 -10.08 11.93 -16.38
CA LEU A 20 -10.59 11.28 -15.18
C LEU A 20 -11.59 10.19 -15.61
N TRP A 21 -11.12 8.93 -15.66
CA TRP A 21 -11.92 7.79 -16.11
C TRP A 21 -12.78 7.18 -15.01
N ALA A 22 -12.36 7.34 -13.75
CA ALA A 22 -13.06 6.83 -12.60
C ALA A 22 -12.67 7.60 -11.32
N ALA A 23 -13.63 7.77 -10.42
CA ALA A 23 -13.42 8.31 -9.09
C ALA A 23 -13.76 7.25 -8.03
N ALA A 24 -12.89 7.08 -7.04
CA ALA A 24 -13.13 6.19 -5.91
C ALA A 24 -13.77 6.98 -4.76
N ARG A 25 -14.97 6.59 -4.35
CA ARG A 25 -15.60 7.17 -3.15
C ARG A 25 -14.94 6.62 -1.90
N MET A 26 -14.52 7.53 -1.02
CA MET A 26 -13.99 7.19 0.31
C MET A 26 -15.14 7.24 1.30
N HIS A 27 -15.49 6.08 1.90
CA HIS A 27 -16.47 6.00 2.98
C HIS A 27 -16.01 4.98 4.03
N PRO A 28 -16.49 5.09 5.30
CA PRO A 28 -16.03 4.23 6.39
C PRO A 28 -16.20 2.73 6.13
N ASP A 29 -17.28 2.36 5.43
CA ASP A 29 -17.60 0.96 5.10
C ASP A 29 -16.88 0.45 3.85
N ALA A 30 -16.05 1.28 3.20
CA ALA A 30 -15.26 0.82 2.07
C ALA A 30 -14.32 -0.30 2.53
N LYS A 31 -14.20 -1.37 1.71
CA LYS A 31 -13.38 -2.56 2.04
C LYS A 31 -11.96 -2.18 2.48
N ASN A 32 -11.34 -1.22 1.81
CA ASN A 32 -9.99 -0.75 2.12
C ASN A 32 -9.89 0.02 3.45
N THR A 33 -11.00 0.43 4.04
CA THR A 33 -11.08 1.06 5.36
C THR A 33 -11.54 0.04 6.41
N ALA A 34 -12.70 -0.59 6.20
CA ALA A 34 -13.31 -1.51 7.16
C ALA A 34 -12.51 -2.82 7.34
N GLN A 35 -11.78 -3.26 6.32
CA GLN A 35 -11.01 -4.50 6.33
C GLN A 35 -9.53 -4.26 6.03
N ALA A 36 -9.00 -3.11 6.45
CA ALA A 36 -7.62 -2.71 6.12
C ALA A 36 -6.58 -3.77 6.50
N ALA A 37 -6.65 -4.36 7.69
CA ALA A 37 -5.70 -5.37 8.13
C ALA A 37 -5.66 -6.62 7.24
N ALA A 38 -6.77 -6.98 6.57
CA ALA A 38 -6.84 -8.15 5.69
C ALA A 38 -5.95 -8.02 4.44
N PHE A 39 -5.61 -6.79 4.03
CA PHE A 39 -4.73 -6.58 2.88
C PHE A 39 -3.29 -7.05 3.11
N ALA A 40 -2.83 -7.11 4.36
CA ALA A 40 -1.46 -7.56 4.65
C ALA A 40 -1.23 -9.04 4.28
N PRO A 41 -2.04 -10.02 4.75
CA PRO A 41 -1.91 -11.40 4.30
C PRO A 41 -2.30 -11.60 2.83
N GLU A 42 -3.25 -10.81 2.29
CA GLU A 42 -3.61 -10.88 0.87
C GLU A 42 -2.43 -10.49 -0.04
N ALA A 43 -1.68 -9.45 0.31
CA ALA A 43 -0.51 -9.02 -0.45
C ALA A 43 0.57 -10.12 -0.51
N LEU A 44 0.81 -10.81 0.60
CA LEU A 44 1.77 -11.91 0.64
C LEU A 44 1.32 -13.10 -0.22
N ARG A 45 0.05 -13.49 -0.12
CA ARG A 45 -0.51 -14.55 -0.97
C ARG A 45 -0.43 -14.19 -2.46
N LEU A 46 -0.66 -12.91 -2.80
CA LEU A 46 -0.54 -12.43 -4.17
C LEU A 46 0.91 -12.50 -4.66
N ALA A 47 1.88 -12.14 -3.82
CA ALA A 47 3.31 -12.26 -4.13
C ALA A 47 3.72 -13.73 -4.33
N ASP A 48 3.27 -14.64 -3.45
CA ASP A 48 3.54 -16.06 -3.56
C ASP A 48 2.95 -16.64 -4.84
N TRP A 49 1.71 -16.29 -5.17
CA TRP A 49 1.07 -16.70 -6.42
C TRP A 49 1.84 -16.17 -7.65
N LEU A 50 2.23 -14.90 -7.65
CA LEU A 50 2.95 -14.29 -8.77
C LEU A 50 4.29 -14.98 -9.01
N LEU A 51 5.01 -15.30 -7.93
CA LEU A 51 6.30 -15.97 -7.99
C LEU A 51 6.19 -17.44 -8.41
N ALA A 52 5.05 -18.08 -8.14
CA ALA A 52 4.80 -19.48 -8.52
C ALA A 52 4.29 -19.62 -9.96
N ASP A 53 3.68 -18.59 -10.54
CA ASP A 53 3.06 -18.67 -11.86
C ASP A 53 4.13 -18.57 -12.97
N PRO A 54 4.28 -19.59 -13.84
CA PRO A 54 5.30 -19.63 -14.89
C PRO A 54 5.23 -18.46 -15.88
N ARG A 55 4.07 -17.85 -16.07
CA ARG A 55 3.89 -16.70 -16.98
C ARG A 55 4.64 -15.45 -16.53
N PHE A 56 4.90 -15.31 -15.22
CA PHE A 56 5.62 -14.19 -14.66
C PHE A 56 7.11 -14.44 -14.47
N GLN A 57 7.57 -15.69 -14.57
CA GLN A 57 8.99 -16.05 -14.40
C GLN A 57 9.95 -15.23 -15.24
N PRO A 58 9.67 -14.94 -16.54
CA PRO A 58 10.55 -14.11 -17.36
C PRO A 58 10.70 -12.67 -16.86
N LEU A 59 9.69 -12.15 -16.14
CA LEU A 59 9.65 -10.79 -15.59
C LEU A 59 10.08 -10.73 -14.13
N ALA A 60 9.71 -11.74 -13.34
CA ALA A 60 9.93 -11.81 -11.90
C ALA A 60 11.20 -12.57 -11.51
N GLY A 61 11.84 -13.25 -12.47
CA GLY A 61 13.07 -14.00 -12.22
C GLY A 61 14.17 -13.09 -11.66
N GLY A 62 14.71 -13.45 -10.50
CA GLY A 62 15.70 -12.65 -9.79
C GLY A 62 15.14 -11.50 -8.93
N MET A 63 13.84 -11.19 -9.01
CA MET A 63 13.19 -10.11 -8.25
C MET A 63 12.40 -10.61 -7.02
N GLU A 64 12.57 -11.86 -6.62
CA GLU A 64 11.78 -12.44 -5.53
C GLU A 64 11.84 -11.60 -4.24
N LYS A 65 13.04 -11.18 -3.84
CA LYS A 65 13.24 -10.37 -2.63
C LYS A 65 12.52 -9.02 -2.73
N GLN A 66 12.59 -8.35 -3.87
CA GLN A 66 11.94 -7.07 -4.13
C GLN A 66 10.41 -7.22 -4.12
N ILE A 67 9.87 -8.26 -4.77
CA ILE A 67 8.43 -8.55 -4.81
C ILE A 67 7.90 -8.82 -3.40
N ARG A 68 8.59 -9.66 -2.62
CA ARG A 68 8.22 -9.94 -1.23
C ARG A 68 8.36 -8.72 -0.32
N ALA A 69 9.41 -7.92 -0.51
CA ALA A 69 9.59 -6.65 0.20
C ALA A 69 8.45 -5.68 -0.12
N GLY A 70 8.07 -5.55 -1.38
CA GLY A 70 6.94 -4.73 -1.84
C GLY A 70 5.62 -5.16 -1.22
N ALA A 71 5.32 -6.46 -1.19
CA ALA A 71 4.12 -7.01 -0.56
C ALA A 71 4.07 -6.70 0.95
N ARG A 72 5.21 -6.77 1.65
CA ARG A 72 5.30 -6.41 3.07
C ARG A 72 5.12 -4.93 3.32
N ARG A 73 5.69 -4.06 2.46
CA ARG A 73 5.50 -2.59 2.54
C ARG A 73 4.04 -2.22 2.32
N PHE A 74 3.41 -2.80 1.31
CA PHE A 74 1.98 -2.62 1.04
C PHE A 74 1.13 -3.07 2.23
N GLY A 75 1.38 -4.27 2.75
CA GLY A 75 0.69 -4.77 3.94
C GLY A 75 0.89 -3.88 5.16
N ALA A 76 2.11 -3.39 5.40
CA ALA A 76 2.43 -2.50 6.51
C ALA A 76 1.66 -1.17 6.43
N PHE A 77 1.48 -0.61 5.22
CA PHE A 77 0.65 0.57 5.03
C PHE A 77 -0.79 0.33 5.51
N TYR A 78 -1.42 -0.77 5.12
CA TYR A 78 -2.79 -1.09 5.54
C TYR A 78 -2.89 -1.46 7.02
N LEU A 79 -1.88 -2.07 7.61
CA LEU A 79 -1.82 -2.30 9.06
C LEU A 79 -1.78 -0.97 9.83
N MET A 80 -1.08 0.05 9.30
CA MET A 80 -1.13 1.40 9.89
C MET A 80 -2.53 2.02 9.79
N GLU A 81 -3.23 1.84 8.65
CA GLU A 81 -4.61 2.31 8.49
C GLU A 81 -5.60 1.56 9.42
N ALA A 82 -5.31 0.30 9.74
CA ALA A 82 -6.07 -0.51 10.69
C ALA A 82 -5.77 -0.17 12.17
N GLY A 83 -4.80 0.71 12.45
CA GLY A 83 -4.40 1.02 13.83
C GLY A 83 -3.49 -0.03 14.48
N GLU A 84 -2.79 -0.84 13.69
CA GLU A 84 -1.89 -1.90 14.15
C GLU A 84 -0.40 -1.53 13.95
N PRO A 85 0.13 -0.50 14.64
CA PRO A 85 1.49 0.01 14.38
C PRO A 85 2.58 -1.03 14.70
N ARG A 86 2.38 -1.91 15.69
CA ARG A 86 3.34 -2.98 16.01
C ARG A 86 3.48 -3.98 14.88
N ALA A 87 2.37 -4.43 14.31
CA ALA A 87 2.35 -5.35 13.18
C ALA A 87 2.94 -4.69 11.92
N ALA A 88 2.61 -3.41 11.69
CA ALA A 88 3.18 -2.62 10.60
C ALA A 88 4.70 -2.50 10.72
N LEU A 89 5.22 -2.14 11.90
CA LEU A 89 6.66 -2.02 12.14
C LEU A 89 7.39 -3.35 11.91
N ALA A 90 6.82 -4.47 12.39
CA ALA A 90 7.37 -5.81 12.13
C ALA A 90 7.40 -6.15 10.63
N SER A 91 6.37 -5.74 9.88
CA SER A 91 6.30 -5.94 8.44
C SER A 91 7.34 -5.09 7.69
N TYR A 92 7.54 -3.83 8.08
CA TYR A 92 8.61 -2.97 7.56
C TYR A 92 10.00 -3.54 7.88
N ALA A 93 10.24 -4.00 9.11
CA ALA A 93 11.51 -4.61 9.48
C ALA A 93 11.86 -5.82 8.60
N ARG A 94 10.89 -6.69 8.34
CA ARG A 94 11.05 -7.82 7.41
C ARG A 94 11.25 -7.37 5.96
N SER A 95 10.67 -6.26 5.53
CA SER A 95 10.93 -5.68 4.21
C SER A 95 12.38 -5.20 4.10
N LEU A 96 12.91 -4.57 5.14
CA LEU A 96 14.32 -4.13 5.22
C LEU A 96 15.31 -5.31 5.08
N THR A 97 15.01 -6.46 5.66
CA THR A 97 15.89 -7.65 5.51
C THR A 97 15.86 -8.24 4.11
N LEU A 98 14.78 -8.04 3.36
CA LEU A 98 14.61 -8.57 2.00
C LEU A 98 15.21 -7.64 0.94
N SER A 99 14.88 -6.35 0.99
CA SER A 99 15.35 -5.33 0.05
C SER A 99 15.49 -3.98 0.76
N PRO A 100 16.65 -3.66 1.36
CA PRO A 100 16.88 -2.44 2.13
C PRO A 100 16.60 -1.16 1.31
N ALA A 101 17.08 -1.13 0.06
CA ALA A 101 16.93 0.03 -0.82
C ALA A 101 15.46 0.36 -1.10
N ASP A 102 14.65 -0.66 -1.39
CA ASP A 102 13.20 -0.47 -1.61
C ASP A 102 12.47 -0.13 -0.33
N ALA A 103 12.82 -0.79 0.77
CA ALA A 103 12.17 -0.56 2.06
C ALA A 103 12.40 0.88 2.57
N LEU A 104 13.60 1.42 2.41
CA LEU A 104 13.94 2.78 2.83
C LEU A 104 13.16 3.87 2.09
N GLN A 105 12.54 3.59 0.95
CA GLN A 105 11.63 4.55 0.32
C GLN A 105 10.43 4.90 1.22
N ASP A 106 10.06 4.02 2.16
CA ASP A 106 8.97 4.23 3.11
C ASP A 106 9.46 4.66 4.52
N TRP A 107 10.68 5.17 4.67
CA TRP A 107 11.27 5.52 5.97
C TRP A 107 10.36 6.40 6.85
N ARG A 108 9.64 7.37 6.24
CA ARG A 108 8.69 8.24 6.96
C ARG A 108 7.53 7.46 7.56
N ARG A 109 7.05 6.42 6.87
CA ARG A 109 5.98 5.53 7.36
C ARG A 109 6.51 4.62 8.46
N MET A 110 7.76 4.17 8.35
CA MET A 110 8.42 3.39 9.42
C MET A 110 8.55 4.22 10.70
N LEU A 111 8.96 5.50 10.59
CA LEU A 111 8.98 6.41 11.73
C LEU A 111 7.59 6.63 12.32
N SER A 112 6.56 6.75 11.48
CA SER A 112 5.17 6.86 11.96
C SER A 112 4.72 5.58 12.68
N ALA A 113 5.11 4.40 12.20
CA ALA A 113 4.81 3.14 12.86
C ALA A 113 5.53 3.03 14.21
N LEU A 114 6.79 3.45 14.28
CA LEU A 114 7.56 3.49 15.53
C LEU A 114 6.93 4.46 16.53
N ALA A 115 6.54 5.65 16.08
CA ALA A 115 5.83 6.62 16.93
C ALA A 115 4.51 6.05 17.46
N GLY A 116 3.76 5.31 16.64
CA GLY A 116 2.55 4.63 17.06
C GLY A 116 2.81 3.55 18.13
N VAL A 117 3.89 2.78 17.99
CA VAL A 117 4.30 1.79 19.00
C VAL A 117 4.67 2.45 20.34
N LEU A 118 5.27 3.64 20.29
CA LEU A 118 5.67 4.42 21.47
C LEU A 118 4.53 5.24 22.09
N GLY A 119 3.31 5.15 21.55
CA GLY A 119 2.14 5.90 22.06
C GLY A 119 2.18 7.41 21.70
N LEU A 120 3.01 7.82 20.75
CA LEU A 120 3.13 9.19 20.29
C LEU A 120 2.10 9.54 19.21
N ASP A 121 0.99 8.83 19.16
CA ASP A 121 -0.07 8.94 18.14
C ASP A 121 -0.74 10.32 18.12
N ALA A 122 -0.77 11.03 19.23
CA ALA A 122 -1.32 12.38 19.30
C ALA A 122 -0.60 13.35 18.35
N LEU A 123 0.69 13.13 18.09
CA LEU A 123 1.49 13.94 17.16
C LEU A 123 1.25 13.52 15.69
N THR A 124 1.07 12.23 15.45
CA THR A 124 0.85 11.70 14.08
C THR A 124 -0.61 11.77 13.67
N GLY A 125 -1.56 11.67 14.59
CA GLY A 125 -3.00 11.77 14.37
C GLY A 125 -3.41 13.14 13.83
N LYS A 126 -2.92 14.23 14.44
CA LYS A 126 -3.16 15.59 13.96
C LYS A 126 -2.66 15.81 12.54
N ALA A 127 -1.49 15.27 12.20
CA ALA A 127 -0.93 15.37 10.85
C ALA A 127 -1.74 14.58 9.81
N ARG A 128 -2.32 13.42 10.19
CA ARG A 128 -3.23 12.65 9.32
C ARG A 128 -4.55 13.39 9.11
N GLN A 129 -5.12 13.96 10.18
CA GLN A 129 -6.37 14.73 10.12
C GLN A 129 -6.22 15.95 9.21
N LEU A 130 -5.18 16.75 9.39
CA LEU A 130 -4.87 17.90 8.55
C LEU A 130 -4.70 17.52 7.06
N ARG A 131 -4.14 16.34 6.77
CA ARG A 131 -3.98 15.85 5.41
C ARG A 131 -5.30 15.42 4.79
N ARG A 132 -6.19 14.77 5.57
CA ARG A 132 -7.55 14.41 5.15
C ARG A 132 -8.39 15.67 4.88
N ASP A 133 -8.31 16.66 5.76
CA ASP A 133 -9.06 17.91 5.63
C ASP A 133 -8.60 18.72 4.41
N ARG A 134 -7.30 18.76 4.14
CA ARG A 134 -6.75 19.36 2.91
C ARG A 134 -7.19 18.63 1.64
N TYR A 135 -7.23 17.31 1.68
CA TYR A 135 -7.71 16.52 0.53
C TYR A 135 -9.19 16.78 0.25
N LYS A 136 -10.03 16.79 1.29
CA LYS A 136 -11.46 17.14 1.15
C LYS A 136 -11.63 18.55 0.58
N ALA A 137 -10.95 19.53 1.12
CA ALA A 137 -11.02 20.91 0.64
C ALA A 137 -10.57 21.10 -0.82
N ASN A 138 -9.68 20.24 -1.33
CA ASN A 138 -9.29 20.24 -2.74
C ASN A 138 -10.33 19.57 -3.63
N VAL A 139 -10.93 18.45 -3.19
CA VAL A 139 -12.00 17.75 -3.94
C VAL A 139 -13.23 18.64 -4.06
N ASP A 140 -13.64 19.31 -2.96
CA ASP A 140 -14.79 20.23 -2.95
C ASP A 140 -14.58 21.49 -3.84
N ARG A 141 -13.33 21.81 -4.20
CA ARG A 141 -13.00 22.90 -5.13
C ARG A 141 -12.98 22.50 -6.60
N GLU A 142 -12.85 21.22 -6.87
CA GLU A 142 -12.74 20.66 -8.23
C GLU A 142 -14.08 20.12 -8.76
N GLU A 143 -15.17 20.11 -7.96
CA GLU A 143 -16.53 19.89 -8.44
C GLU A 143 -17.16 21.24 -8.83
N PRO A 144 -17.13 21.67 -10.12
CA PRO A 144 -17.97 22.78 -10.60
C PRO A 144 -19.41 22.25 -10.69
N ASP A 145 -20.38 23.08 -10.24
CA ASP A 145 -21.83 22.90 -10.41
C ASP A 145 -22.22 22.63 -11.87
#